data_a27d5443e6caeaf0a6d3663f66da3be1
#
_entry.id   a27d5443e6caeaf0a6d3663f66da3be1
#
_cell.length_a   1.000
_cell.length_b   1.000
_cell.length_c   1.000
_cell.angle_alpha   90.00
_cell.angle_beta   90.00
_cell.angle_gamma   90.00
#
_symmetry.space_group_name_H-M   'P 1'
#
loop_
_entity.id
_entity.type
_entity.pdbx_description
1 polymer ?
#
loop_
_entity_poly.entity_id
_entity_poly.type
_entity_poly.pdbx_seq_one_letter_code
_entity_poly.pdbx_strand_id
1 'polypeptide(L)'
;MAFKVELNHLHIAPRKARLVADLVRGKKAEEAQVILNFAIKRASDPILKLLNSALVNAKNTKNVSASDLFISKITVDEGPAGKRVLPKSRGRGEVIKKKTSHVTLVLDVKREDVKKGKKEKKTEVKKEEKVIEEKVEKKVKKTITKKK
;
A
#
# COMPACT_ATOMS: atom_id res chain seq x y z
N MET A 1 -0.60 3.44 10.34
CA MET A 1 -2.05 3.66 10.47
C MET A 1 -2.70 2.95 9.30
N ALA A 2 -3.62 2.02 9.57
CA ALA A 2 -4.17 1.15 8.54
C ALA A 2 -5.64 1.50 8.25
N PHE A 3 -5.99 1.68 6.98
CA PHE A 3 -7.37 1.86 6.51
C PHE A 3 -7.82 0.53 5.90
N LYS A 4 -8.76 -0.14 6.57
CA LYS A 4 -9.31 -1.42 6.12
C LYS A 4 -10.63 -1.19 5.41
N VAL A 5 -10.78 -1.81 4.23
CA VAL A 5 -12.04 -1.84 3.45
C VAL A 5 -12.28 -3.26 2.95
N GLU A 6 -13.54 -3.66 2.91
CA GLU A 6 -13.96 -5.01 2.53
C GLU A 6 -14.98 -4.99 1.39
N LEU A 7 -14.84 -5.92 0.47
CA LEU A 7 -15.78 -6.20 -0.59
C LEU A 7 -16.28 -7.64 -0.46
N ASN A 8 -17.51 -7.80 0.04
CA ASN A 8 -18.10 -9.09 0.28
C ASN A 8 -18.91 -9.58 -0.92
N HIS A 9 -19.01 -10.90 -1.06
CA HIS A 9 -19.86 -11.61 -2.05
C HIS A 9 -19.57 -11.23 -3.51
N LEU A 10 -18.30 -10.97 -3.85
CA LEU A 10 -17.91 -10.75 -5.24
C LEU A 10 -18.16 -12.00 -6.08
N HIS A 11 -18.99 -11.91 -7.12
CA HIS A 11 -19.35 -13.03 -8.00
C HIS A 11 -18.22 -13.43 -8.99
N ILE A 12 -17.02 -13.59 -8.45
CA ILE A 12 -15.82 -14.03 -9.18
C ILE A 12 -15.14 -15.10 -8.34
N ALA A 13 -14.66 -16.16 -9.01
CA ALA A 13 -13.94 -17.24 -8.31
C ALA A 13 -12.63 -16.71 -7.69
N PRO A 14 -12.26 -17.12 -6.45
CA PRO A 14 -11.11 -16.59 -5.71
C PRO A 14 -9.79 -16.72 -6.48
N ARG A 15 -9.58 -17.83 -7.19
CA ARG A 15 -8.39 -18.02 -8.04
C ARG A 15 -8.20 -16.89 -9.07
N LYS A 16 -9.30 -16.41 -9.67
CA LYS A 16 -9.26 -15.32 -10.67
C LYS A 16 -9.06 -13.98 -10.02
N ALA A 17 -9.65 -13.73 -8.86
CA ALA A 17 -9.48 -12.48 -8.12
C ALA A 17 -8.07 -12.37 -7.52
N ARG A 18 -7.46 -13.45 -7.04
CA ARG A 18 -6.09 -13.48 -6.51
C ARG A 18 -5.06 -13.04 -7.54
N LEU A 19 -5.20 -13.44 -8.81
CA LEU A 19 -4.29 -13.01 -9.88
C LEU A 19 -4.25 -11.48 -10.03
N VAL A 20 -5.39 -10.81 -9.85
CA VAL A 20 -5.45 -9.33 -9.93
C VAL A 20 -4.96 -8.70 -8.63
N ALA A 21 -5.27 -9.29 -7.48
CA ALA A 21 -4.77 -8.83 -6.19
C ALA A 21 -3.23 -8.87 -6.11
N ASP A 22 -2.60 -9.89 -6.70
CA ASP A 22 -1.14 -10.03 -6.72
C ASP A 22 -0.45 -8.96 -7.57
N LEU A 23 -1.10 -8.42 -8.61
CA LEU A 23 -0.56 -7.33 -9.43
C LEU A 23 -0.40 -6.01 -8.65
N VAL A 24 -1.23 -5.78 -7.65
CA VAL A 24 -1.29 -4.51 -6.90
C VAL A 24 -0.75 -4.61 -5.49
N ARG A 25 -0.43 -5.79 -5.01
CA ARG A 25 0.10 -6.01 -3.66
C ARG A 25 1.44 -5.27 -3.46
N GLY A 26 1.56 -4.50 -2.40
CA GLY A 26 2.77 -3.76 -2.04
C GLY A 26 3.05 -2.50 -2.88
N LYS A 27 2.17 -2.16 -3.83
CA LYS A 27 2.33 -0.98 -4.68
C LYS A 27 1.76 0.28 -4.03
N LYS A 28 2.19 1.46 -4.50
CA LYS A 28 1.56 2.73 -4.14
C LYS A 28 0.13 2.78 -4.65
N ALA A 29 -0.73 3.50 -3.96
CA ALA A 29 -2.15 3.55 -4.30
C ALA A 29 -2.42 4.12 -5.70
N GLU A 30 -1.69 5.16 -6.11
CA GLU A 30 -1.77 5.75 -7.45
C GLU A 30 -1.33 4.77 -8.55
N GLU A 31 -0.19 4.10 -8.36
CA GLU A 31 0.29 3.08 -9.30
C GLU A 31 -0.69 1.90 -9.43
N ALA A 32 -1.28 1.48 -8.30
CA ALA A 32 -2.28 0.42 -8.28
C ALA A 32 -3.55 0.81 -9.06
N GLN A 33 -4.00 2.07 -8.96
CA GLN A 33 -5.13 2.57 -9.77
C GLN A 33 -4.83 2.48 -11.26
N VAL A 34 -3.65 2.93 -11.70
CA VAL A 34 -3.24 2.86 -13.10
C VAL A 34 -3.21 1.41 -13.60
N ILE A 35 -2.59 0.50 -12.84
CA ILE A 35 -2.51 -0.92 -13.20
C ILE A 35 -3.89 -1.55 -13.30
N LEU A 36 -4.81 -1.27 -12.38
CA LEU A 36 -6.15 -1.81 -12.38
C LEU A 36 -7.00 -1.28 -13.53
N ASN A 37 -6.82 -0.01 -13.94
CA ASN A 37 -7.51 0.59 -15.09
C ASN A 37 -7.12 -0.08 -16.41
N PHE A 38 -5.83 -0.45 -16.57
CA PHE A 38 -5.35 -1.09 -17.80
C PHE A 38 -5.49 -2.63 -17.78
N ALA A 39 -5.74 -3.24 -16.63
CA ALA A 39 -5.83 -4.69 -16.51
C ALA A 39 -7.16 -5.22 -17.10
N ILE A 40 -7.10 -5.92 -18.23
CA ILE A 40 -8.25 -6.52 -18.92
C ILE A 40 -8.71 -7.79 -18.18
N LYS A 41 -9.19 -7.65 -16.96
CA LYS A 41 -9.72 -8.74 -16.15
C LYS A 41 -11.00 -8.33 -15.44
N ARG A 42 -12.03 -9.18 -15.45
CA ARG A 42 -13.31 -8.90 -14.80
C ARG A 42 -13.20 -8.53 -13.31
N ALA A 43 -12.13 -8.94 -12.64
CA ALA A 43 -11.89 -8.63 -11.23
C ALA A 43 -11.27 -7.25 -11.02
N SER A 44 -10.74 -6.59 -12.06
CA SER A 44 -10.07 -5.29 -11.94
C SER A 44 -11.04 -4.18 -11.53
N ASP A 45 -12.19 -4.07 -12.19
CA ASP A 45 -13.17 -3.01 -11.91
C ASP A 45 -13.70 -3.04 -10.46
N PRO A 46 -14.13 -4.20 -9.89
CA PRO A 46 -14.55 -4.24 -8.49
C PRO A 46 -13.42 -3.92 -7.51
N ILE A 47 -12.19 -4.37 -7.78
CA ILE A 47 -11.03 -4.09 -6.93
C ILE A 47 -10.64 -2.60 -7.04
N LEU A 48 -10.72 -2.00 -8.22
CA LEU A 48 -10.52 -0.57 -8.42
C LEU A 48 -11.54 0.27 -7.62
N LYS A 49 -12.82 -0.10 -7.66
CA LYS A 49 -13.87 0.57 -6.87
C LYS A 49 -13.59 0.45 -5.38
N LEU A 50 -13.13 -0.71 -4.92
CA LEU A 50 -12.73 -0.94 -3.53
C LEU A 50 -11.56 -0.04 -3.13
N LEU A 51 -10.53 0.06 -3.98
CA LEU A 51 -9.37 0.94 -3.77
C LEU A 51 -9.79 2.41 -3.71
N ASN A 52 -10.64 2.87 -4.62
CA ASN A 52 -11.15 4.25 -4.61
C ASN A 52 -11.94 4.55 -3.33
N SER A 53 -12.78 3.62 -2.87
CA SER A 53 -13.49 3.75 -1.58
C SER A 53 -12.51 3.87 -0.41
N ALA A 54 -11.43 3.06 -0.40
CA ALA A 54 -10.39 3.12 0.62
C ALA A 54 -9.66 4.48 0.64
N LEU A 55 -9.37 5.06 -0.54
CA LEU A 55 -8.73 6.37 -0.68
C LEU A 55 -9.61 7.50 -0.19
N VAL A 56 -10.90 7.46 -0.54
CA VAL A 56 -11.88 8.44 -0.04
C VAL A 56 -12.00 8.37 1.49
N ASN A 57 -12.06 7.16 2.05
CA ASN A 57 -12.07 6.97 3.50
C ASN A 57 -10.81 7.53 4.19
N ALA A 58 -9.63 7.32 3.60
CA ALA A 58 -8.37 7.84 4.12
C ALA A 58 -8.33 9.37 4.10
N LYS A 59 -8.80 9.97 3.00
CA LYS A 59 -8.91 11.43 2.86
C LYS A 59 -9.89 12.04 3.86
N ASN A 60 -11.08 11.45 3.99
CA ASN A 60 -12.12 11.98 4.88
C ASN A 60 -11.78 11.81 6.36
N THR A 61 -11.12 10.71 6.74
CA THR A 61 -10.83 10.42 8.16
C THR A 61 -9.59 11.14 8.66
N LYS A 62 -8.55 11.29 7.85
CA LYS A 62 -7.23 11.78 8.30
C LYS A 62 -6.56 12.76 7.36
N ASN A 63 -7.22 13.25 6.32
CA ASN A 63 -6.68 14.16 5.30
C ASN A 63 -5.35 13.67 4.68
N VAL A 64 -5.18 12.35 4.52
CA VAL A 64 -3.98 11.75 3.91
C VAL A 64 -4.16 11.73 2.40
N SER A 65 -3.12 12.15 1.66
CA SER A 65 -3.12 12.14 0.19
C SER A 65 -2.90 10.72 -0.36
N ALA A 66 -3.39 10.49 -1.59
CA ALA A 66 -3.26 9.19 -2.25
C ALA A 66 -1.81 8.80 -2.53
N SER A 67 -0.92 9.80 -2.75
CA SER A 67 0.52 9.61 -2.97
C SER A 67 1.25 8.98 -1.79
N ASP A 68 0.77 9.22 -0.56
CA ASP A 68 1.40 8.77 0.68
C ASP A 68 0.93 7.38 1.12
N LEU A 69 -0.07 6.84 0.40
CA LEU A 69 -0.68 5.56 0.71
C LEU A 69 -0.12 4.42 -0.14
N PHE A 70 0.07 3.27 0.46
CA PHE A 70 0.43 2.03 -0.23
C PHE A 70 -0.44 0.86 0.24
N ILE A 71 -0.56 -0.15 -0.61
CA ILE A 71 -1.30 -1.38 -0.31
C ILE A 71 -0.42 -2.26 0.58
N SER A 72 -0.67 -2.22 1.88
CA SER A 72 0.04 -3.04 2.87
C SER A 72 -0.37 -4.50 2.77
N LYS A 73 -1.68 -4.76 2.68
CA LYS A 73 -2.22 -6.11 2.60
C LYS A 73 -3.45 -6.13 1.70
N ILE A 74 -3.53 -7.16 0.85
CA ILE A 74 -4.73 -7.51 0.10
C ILE A 74 -4.94 -9.02 0.20
N THR A 75 -6.09 -9.45 0.71
CA THR A 75 -6.46 -10.86 0.83
C THR A 75 -7.74 -11.15 0.05
N VAL A 76 -7.81 -12.37 -0.49
CA VAL A 76 -8.97 -12.86 -1.22
C VAL A 76 -9.35 -14.23 -0.66
N ASP A 77 -10.46 -14.25 0.05
CA ASP A 77 -10.99 -15.41 0.73
C ASP A 77 -12.16 -16.03 -0.05
N GLU A 78 -12.43 -17.33 0.16
CA GLU A 78 -13.55 -18.00 -0.49
C GLU A 78 -14.86 -17.62 0.20
N GLY A 79 -15.83 -17.15 -0.58
CA GLY A 79 -17.19 -16.93 -0.13
C GLY A 79 -18.11 -18.14 -0.42
N PRO A 80 -19.39 -18.01 -0.09
CA PRO A 80 -20.39 -19.04 -0.34
C PRO A 80 -20.48 -19.39 -1.84
N ALA A 81 -20.69 -20.68 -2.14
CA ALA A 81 -20.79 -21.16 -3.51
C ALA A 81 -22.24 -21.51 -3.85
N GLY A 82 -22.79 -20.84 -4.87
CA GLY A 82 -24.08 -21.20 -5.45
C GLY A 82 -23.99 -22.50 -6.25
N LYS A 83 -24.77 -23.50 -5.87
CA LYS A 83 -24.88 -24.75 -6.61
C LYS A 83 -25.83 -24.58 -7.80
N ARG A 84 -25.46 -25.08 -8.98
CA ARG A 84 -26.29 -25.18 -10.21
C ARG A 84 -26.22 -26.55 -10.73
N VAL A 85 -27.31 -27.08 -11.26
CA VAL A 85 -27.37 -28.40 -11.89
C VAL A 85 -27.19 -28.20 -13.40
N LEU A 86 -26.23 -28.95 -13.96
CA LEU A 86 -26.04 -29.05 -15.40
C LEU A 86 -26.66 -30.39 -15.83
N PRO A 87 -27.76 -30.38 -16.59
CA PRO A 87 -28.34 -31.60 -17.09
C PRO A 87 -27.41 -32.30 -18.10
N LYS A 88 -27.27 -33.61 -17.97
CA LYS A 88 -26.50 -34.47 -18.88
C LYS A 88 -27.39 -35.57 -19.47
N SER A 89 -26.82 -36.38 -20.34
CA SER A 89 -27.52 -37.48 -20.98
C SER A 89 -28.11 -38.45 -19.97
N ARG A 90 -29.20 -39.15 -20.37
CA ARG A 90 -29.91 -40.20 -19.59
C ARG A 90 -30.43 -39.68 -18.22
N GLY A 91 -30.89 -38.40 -18.16
CA GLY A 91 -31.45 -37.85 -16.96
C GLY A 91 -30.47 -37.58 -15.81
N ARG A 92 -29.16 -37.77 -16.04
CA ARG A 92 -28.14 -37.46 -15.04
C ARG A 92 -27.92 -35.93 -14.94
N GLY A 93 -27.68 -35.44 -13.75
CA GLY A 93 -27.32 -34.03 -13.49
C GLY A 93 -25.99 -33.93 -12.79
N GLU A 94 -25.14 -32.99 -13.21
CA GLU A 94 -23.87 -32.65 -12.53
C GLU A 94 -23.98 -31.32 -11.81
N VAL A 95 -23.45 -31.25 -10.58
CA VAL A 95 -23.51 -30.01 -9.78
C VAL A 95 -22.30 -29.12 -10.06
N ILE A 96 -22.57 -27.94 -10.63
CA ILE A 96 -21.58 -26.91 -10.83
C ILE A 96 -21.61 -25.93 -9.65
N LYS A 97 -20.44 -25.69 -9.02
CA LYS A 97 -20.27 -24.69 -7.94
C LYS A 97 -19.88 -23.34 -8.52
N LYS A 98 -20.78 -22.33 -8.47
CA LYS A 98 -20.47 -20.93 -8.78
C LYS A 98 -19.88 -20.27 -7.55
N LYS A 99 -18.53 -20.25 -7.45
CA LYS A 99 -17.81 -19.68 -6.29
C LYS A 99 -17.89 -18.15 -6.27
N THR A 100 -18.02 -17.59 -5.08
CA THR A 100 -17.85 -16.16 -4.79
C THR A 100 -16.57 -15.93 -3.98
N SER A 101 -16.16 -14.67 -3.82
CA SER A 101 -14.99 -14.31 -3.03
C SER A 101 -15.25 -13.08 -2.17
N HIS A 102 -14.52 -12.98 -1.06
CA HIS A 102 -14.43 -11.81 -0.20
C HIS A 102 -13.04 -11.19 -0.38
N VAL A 103 -12.99 -9.89 -0.63
CA VAL A 103 -11.72 -9.17 -0.82
C VAL A 103 -11.56 -8.18 0.32
N THR A 104 -10.48 -8.29 1.07
CA THR A 104 -10.10 -7.33 2.12
C THR A 104 -8.86 -6.57 1.69
N LEU A 105 -8.94 -5.24 1.64
CA LEU A 105 -7.87 -4.34 1.30
C LEU A 105 -7.46 -3.53 2.53
N VAL A 106 -6.16 -3.43 2.78
CA VAL A 106 -5.59 -2.61 3.84
C VAL A 106 -4.58 -1.65 3.22
N LEU A 107 -4.86 -0.34 3.33
CA LEU A 107 -3.91 0.72 2.98
C LEU A 107 -3.16 1.16 4.24
N ASP A 108 -1.88 1.45 4.08
CA ASP A 108 -1.05 2.01 5.15
C ASP A 108 -0.28 3.24 4.63
N VAL A 109 0.12 4.12 5.54
CA VAL A 109 0.89 5.32 5.21
C VAL A 109 2.37 4.98 5.13
N LYS A 110 3.01 5.33 4.03
CA LYS A 110 4.44 5.08 3.82
C LYS A 110 5.27 5.98 4.74
N ARG A 111 5.98 5.39 5.69
CA ARG A 111 6.83 6.10 6.66
C ARG A 111 8.25 6.37 6.13
N GLU A 112 8.43 6.70 4.86
CA GLU A 112 9.79 6.85 4.29
C GLU A 112 10.49 8.14 4.70
N ASP A 113 9.78 9.22 5.00
CA ASP A 113 10.39 10.53 5.20
C ASP A 113 10.96 10.77 6.61
N VAL A 114 10.54 10.00 7.62
CA VAL A 114 11.05 10.17 8.99
C VAL A 114 12.48 9.64 9.16
N LYS A 115 12.92 8.67 8.32
CA LYS A 115 14.29 8.12 8.40
C LYS A 115 15.31 8.93 7.59
N LYS A 116 14.91 9.58 6.49
CA LYS A 116 15.80 10.47 5.71
C LYS A 116 16.02 11.78 6.45
N GLY A 117 14.97 12.46 6.92
CA GLY A 117 15.09 13.70 7.67
C GLY A 117 15.86 13.58 9.00
N LYS A 118 15.83 12.40 9.67
CA LYS A 118 16.68 12.14 10.85
C LYS A 118 18.14 11.88 10.50
N LYS A 119 18.44 11.31 9.32
CA LYS A 119 19.84 11.12 8.87
C LYS A 119 20.44 12.45 8.38
N GLU A 120 19.70 13.25 7.64
CA GLU A 120 20.16 14.55 7.14
C GLU A 120 20.39 15.53 8.29
N LYS A 121 19.44 15.69 9.23
CA LYS A 121 19.63 16.51 10.44
C LYS A 121 20.78 16.04 11.32
N LYS A 122 21.04 14.73 11.44
CA LYS A 122 22.19 14.21 12.20
C LYS A 122 23.52 14.49 11.52
N THR A 123 23.53 14.56 10.17
CA THR A 123 24.75 14.86 9.39
C THR A 123 25.04 16.35 9.36
N GLU A 124 24.02 17.19 9.33
CA GLU A 124 24.17 18.66 9.41
C GLU A 124 24.65 19.09 10.80
N VAL A 125 24.02 18.62 11.87
CA VAL A 125 24.46 18.91 13.25
C VAL A 125 25.90 18.47 13.50
N LYS A 126 26.32 17.28 13.00
CA LYS A 126 27.72 16.84 13.11
C LYS A 126 28.71 17.64 12.27
N LYS A 127 28.25 18.25 11.16
CA LYS A 127 29.11 19.16 10.36
C LYS A 127 29.25 20.52 11.04
N GLU A 128 28.20 21.04 11.66
CA GLU A 128 28.24 22.30 12.40
C GLU A 128 29.10 22.17 13.66
N GLU A 129 28.99 21.09 14.42
CA GLU A 129 29.86 20.85 15.61
C GLU A 129 31.35 20.81 15.21
N LYS A 130 31.73 20.11 14.14
CA LYS A 130 33.14 20.08 13.66
C LYS A 130 33.65 21.45 13.21
N VAL A 131 32.81 22.26 12.56
CA VAL A 131 33.19 23.61 12.13
C VAL A 131 33.36 24.57 13.32
N ILE A 132 32.57 24.33 14.38
CA ILE A 132 32.70 25.12 15.62
C ILE A 132 33.99 24.75 16.37
N GLU A 133 34.30 23.46 16.49
CA GLU A 133 35.55 22.97 17.12
C GLU A 133 36.80 23.48 16.39
N GLU A 134 36.83 23.43 15.05
CA GLU A 134 37.95 23.96 14.26
C GLU A 134 38.15 25.50 14.44
N LYS A 135 37.04 26.24 14.54
CA LYS A 135 37.09 27.70 14.78
C LYS A 135 37.57 28.04 16.19
N VAL A 136 37.22 27.24 17.18
CA VAL A 136 37.65 27.42 18.58
C VAL A 136 39.15 27.09 18.69
N GLU A 137 39.66 26.01 18.11
CA GLU A 137 41.08 25.67 18.08
C GLU A 137 41.94 26.77 17.41
N LYS A 138 41.48 27.30 16.25
CA LYS A 138 42.19 28.38 15.55
C LYS A 138 42.22 29.69 16.35
N LYS A 139 41.17 29.98 17.13
CA LYS A 139 41.17 31.16 18.06
C LYS A 139 42.11 30.94 19.23
N VAL A 140 42.13 29.78 19.85
CA VAL A 140 43.02 29.47 20.99
C VAL A 140 44.48 29.53 20.56
N LYS A 141 44.85 28.96 19.40
CA LYS A 141 46.22 29.05 18.87
C LYS A 141 46.66 30.50 18.56
N LYS A 142 45.77 31.36 18.07
CA LYS A 142 46.06 32.79 17.82
C LYS A 142 46.26 33.61 19.12
N THR A 143 45.62 33.21 20.20
CA THR A 143 45.74 33.91 21.49
C THR A 143 47.03 33.54 22.22
N ILE A 144 47.53 32.31 22.04
CA ILE A 144 48.78 31.83 22.64
C ILE A 144 50.00 32.45 21.94
N THR A 145 49.94 32.65 20.61
CA THR A 145 51.06 33.28 19.84
C THR A 145 51.18 34.77 20.02
N LYS A 146 50.18 35.45 20.58
CA LYS A 146 50.21 36.91 20.86
C LYS A 146 50.70 37.27 22.27
N LYS A 147 51.02 36.27 23.13
CA LYS A 147 51.49 36.44 24.51
C LYS A 147 52.95 35.99 24.71
N LYS A 148 53.67 35.81 23.62
CA LYS A 148 55.12 35.63 23.59
C LYS A 148 55.73 36.81 22.78
#